data_a4b348ef56387fe454883c9d05c93adc
#
_entry.id   a4b348ef56387fe454883c9d05c93adc
#
_cell.length_a   1.000
_cell.length_b   1.000
_cell.length_c   1.000
_cell.angle_alpha   90.00
_cell.angle_beta   90.00
_cell.angle_gamma   90.00
#
_symmetry.space_group_name_H-M   'P 1'
#
loop_
_entity.id
_entity.type
_entity.pdbx_description
1 polymer ?
#
loop_
_entity_poly.entity_id
_entity_poly.type
_entity_poly.pdbx_seq_one_letter_code
_entity_poly.pdbx_strand_id
1 'polypeptide(L)'
;MKVVLNLYIDKFANFHIMYSANIKKLPRHFLPKDFTVTTWEKLEPFFIDLLEREINSKEDLEQWLKDISELEAVLSEDGCWRQIKMTCDTENKELEEAFTFFMMEIQPKAQPYADKLNKKLVSSPFTKELDQQKFFTYLRTVKKNIDLFREENIPILAEMNVMQQQYGVIAGKMSIEVDGKEYTVQQAAKFLESNDRKLRESVYRKVGERRLNDKESLNKLFSSLVEKRHRIAMNAGFANFRDYKFAEMGRFDYKPEDCFQFHRAVKEKILPLVNEIYERKKKRLGLDSLRPWDLEAHPADEKALNPFKTGDELVEKSIACFNELKPFFGDCLSKMKAMGHLDLDSRKGKAPGGYNCPLAESGAPFIFMNAAGQMDDVTTMVHEGGHAVHSFLAHDLELTSFKEYPMEIAEVASMAMELFSMDHWHVFFKSEEELKQAKEHQLERVITIFPWIATIDKFQHWLYENPNHTEEERSDKWVEIFNEFTSPVLDVSGLEEYRRYFWQKQLHLFEVPFYYIEYGIAQLGAIGLWKQFKENKDQALNNYIAALAQGGTRTLPDLFKSAGLRFDFSPAVVGTLMSFVHSEMQALTKK
;
A
#
# COMPACT_ATOMS: atom_id res chain seq x y z
N MET A 1 -21.98 -24.30 28.71
CA MET A 1 -21.57 -23.11 27.93
C MET A 1 -20.46 -22.25 28.56
N LYS A 2 -20.35 -22.19 29.89
CA LYS A 2 -19.20 -21.49 30.55
C LYS A 2 -17.88 -22.28 30.58
N VAL A 3 -17.90 -23.60 30.48
CA VAL A 3 -16.69 -24.45 30.53
C VAL A 3 -15.97 -24.53 29.17
N VAL A 4 -16.66 -24.38 28.06
CA VAL A 4 -16.07 -24.38 26.70
C VAL A 4 -15.42 -23.04 26.38
N LEU A 5 -15.91 -21.94 26.94
CA LEU A 5 -15.35 -20.60 26.74
C LEU A 5 -14.02 -20.40 27.49
N ASN A 6 -13.87 -21.03 28.67
CA ASN A 6 -12.60 -20.97 29.43
C ASN A 6 -11.49 -21.82 28.81
N LEU A 7 -11.79 -22.92 28.12
CA LEU A 7 -10.80 -23.74 27.41
C LEU A 7 -10.22 -23.06 26.16
N TYR A 8 -10.94 -22.08 25.59
CA TYR A 8 -10.41 -21.26 24.48
C TYR A 8 -9.57 -20.06 24.97
N ILE A 9 -9.93 -19.49 26.13
CA ILE A 9 -9.18 -18.36 26.71
C ILE A 9 -7.86 -18.83 27.32
N ASP A 10 -7.80 -19.99 27.95
CA ASP A 10 -6.57 -20.56 28.54
C ASP A 10 -5.54 -21.04 27.49
N LYS A 11 -5.95 -21.35 26.25
CA LYS A 11 -5.02 -21.66 25.16
C LYS A 11 -4.31 -20.42 24.59
N PHE A 12 -4.85 -19.24 24.76
CA PHE A 12 -4.20 -18.00 24.31
C PHE A 12 -3.36 -17.29 25.39
N ALA A 13 -3.54 -17.66 26.67
CA ALA A 13 -2.87 -16.99 27.78
C ALA A 13 -1.41 -17.46 28.02
N ASN A 14 -0.92 -18.52 27.37
CA ASN A 14 0.43 -19.07 27.58
C ASN A 14 1.23 -19.33 26.29
N PHE A 15 0.87 -18.73 25.16
CA PHE A 15 1.70 -18.78 23.97
C PHE A 15 2.72 -17.62 23.99
N HIS A 16 3.79 -17.76 24.74
CA HIS A 16 5.07 -17.17 24.37
C HIS A 16 5.63 -17.96 23.18
N ILE A 17 4.99 -17.83 22.02
CA ILE A 17 5.65 -18.18 20.77
C ILE A 17 6.79 -17.18 20.64
N MET A 18 8.02 -17.65 20.88
CA MET A 18 9.21 -16.89 20.53
C MET A 18 9.30 -16.90 19.02
N TYR A 19 8.71 -15.89 18.37
CA TYR A 19 8.94 -15.66 16.96
C TYR A 19 10.43 -15.45 16.74
N SER A 20 11.01 -16.20 15.82
CA SER A 20 12.41 -16.07 15.45
C SER A 20 12.47 -15.53 14.03
N ALA A 21 13.28 -14.50 13.81
CA ALA A 21 13.59 -14.03 12.47
C ALA A 21 14.56 -14.97 11.71
N ASN A 22 14.85 -16.17 12.24
CA ASN A 22 15.65 -17.18 11.57
C ASN A 22 14.87 -17.83 10.41
N ILE A 23 14.71 -17.08 9.35
CA ILE A 23 14.12 -17.58 8.12
C ILE A 23 15.10 -18.54 7.44
N LYS A 24 14.58 -19.68 7.02
CA LYS A 24 15.25 -20.61 6.12
C LYS A 24 14.51 -20.62 4.81
N LYS A 25 15.25 -20.59 3.70
CA LYS A 25 14.68 -20.84 2.39
C LYS A 25 13.85 -22.13 2.45
N LEU A 26 12.62 -22.08 1.91
CA LEU A 26 11.76 -23.25 1.87
C LEU A 26 12.42 -24.37 1.04
N PRO A 27 12.42 -25.62 1.54
CA PRO A 27 12.98 -26.74 0.79
C PRO A 27 12.11 -27.02 -0.43
N ARG A 28 12.74 -27.21 -1.57
CA ARG A 28 12.07 -27.67 -2.80
C ARG A 28 11.91 -29.17 -2.77
N HIS A 29 10.71 -29.62 -3.07
CA HIS A 29 10.33 -31.04 -3.16
C HIS A 29 9.83 -31.43 -4.55
N PHE A 30 9.16 -30.49 -5.24
CA PHE A 30 8.60 -30.67 -6.57
C PHE A 30 9.56 -30.19 -7.66
N LEU A 31 10.12 -28.99 -7.50
CA LEU A 31 11.10 -28.45 -8.44
C LEU A 31 12.52 -28.90 -8.10
N PRO A 32 13.40 -29.07 -9.13
CA PRO A 32 14.83 -29.29 -8.87
C PRO A 32 15.41 -28.19 -7.98
N LYS A 33 16.35 -28.55 -7.08
CA LYS A 33 16.95 -27.61 -6.12
C LYS A 33 17.64 -26.41 -6.78
N ASP A 34 18.19 -26.61 -7.95
CA ASP A 34 18.92 -25.65 -8.77
C ASP A 34 18.10 -25.05 -9.92
N PHE A 35 16.80 -25.35 -9.98
CA PHE A 35 15.92 -24.82 -11.01
C PHE A 35 15.86 -23.30 -10.97
N THR A 36 16.02 -22.67 -12.13
CA THR A 36 15.87 -21.22 -12.35
C THR A 36 14.96 -20.96 -13.53
N VAL A 37 14.15 -19.91 -13.46
CA VAL A 37 13.22 -19.52 -14.52
C VAL A 37 14.02 -18.84 -15.63
N THR A 38 14.33 -19.58 -16.70
CA THR A 38 15.11 -19.07 -17.83
C THR A 38 14.28 -18.94 -19.10
N THR A 39 13.46 -19.94 -19.44
CA THR A 39 12.55 -19.92 -20.60
C THR A 39 11.25 -20.62 -20.25
N TRP A 40 10.20 -20.36 -21.03
CA TRP A 40 8.91 -21.03 -20.88
C TRP A 40 9.01 -22.55 -21.07
N GLU A 41 9.77 -23.01 -22.05
CA GLU A 41 9.93 -24.43 -22.39
C GLU A 41 10.52 -25.26 -21.22
N LYS A 42 11.31 -24.63 -20.36
CA LYS A 42 11.82 -25.29 -19.14
C LYS A 42 10.82 -25.29 -17.99
N LEU A 43 9.91 -24.34 -17.98
CA LEU A 43 8.91 -24.16 -16.94
C LEU A 43 7.63 -24.96 -17.21
N GLU A 44 7.16 -24.97 -18.46
CA GLU A 44 5.91 -25.58 -18.90
C GLU A 44 5.73 -27.04 -18.46
N PRO A 45 6.78 -27.93 -18.50
CA PRO A 45 6.64 -29.32 -18.07
C PRO A 45 6.12 -29.48 -16.62
N PHE A 46 6.42 -28.56 -15.73
CA PHE A 46 5.91 -28.61 -14.34
C PHE A 46 4.41 -28.27 -14.29
N PHE A 47 3.95 -27.34 -15.09
CA PHE A 47 2.52 -27.07 -15.24
C PHE A 47 1.77 -28.25 -15.83
N ILE A 48 2.34 -28.91 -16.84
CA ILE A 48 1.76 -30.10 -17.47
C ILE A 48 1.66 -31.25 -16.46
N ASP A 49 2.73 -31.53 -15.70
CA ASP A 49 2.70 -32.54 -14.63
C ASP A 49 1.54 -32.27 -13.66
N LEU A 50 1.43 -31.04 -13.13
CA LEU A 50 0.35 -30.69 -12.20
C LEU A 50 -1.05 -30.83 -12.83
N LEU A 51 -1.21 -30.54 -14.11
CA LEU A 51 -2.49 -30.69 -14.80
C LEU A 51 -2.86 -32.16 -15.06
N GLU A 52 -1.89 -32.99 -15.43
CA GLU A 52 -2.11 -34.39 -15.78
C GLU A 52 -2.13 -35.33 -14.56
N ARG A 53 -1.55 -34.90 -13.45
CA ARG A 53 -1.46 -35.69 -12.22
C ARG A 53 -2.84 -36.13 -11.72
N GLU A 54 -3.01 -37.42 -11.46
CA GLU A 54 -4.22 -37.95 -10.84
C GLU A 54 -4.27 -37.60 -9.34
N ILE A 55 -5.47 -37.29 -8.85
CA ILE A 55 -5.77 -36.98 -7.46
C ILE A 55 -6.81 -37.97 -7.01
N ASN A 56 -6.39 -38.96 -6.19
CA ASN A 56 -7.20 -40.09 -5.79
C ASN A 56 -7.59 -40.06 -4.31
N SER A 57 -7.06 -39.11 -3.54
CA SER A 57 -7.34 -38.93 -2.12
C SER A 57 -7.25 -37.46 -1.71
N LYS A 58 -7.70 -37.17 -0.49
CA LYS A 58 -7.50 -35.84 0.14
C LYS A 58 -6.01 -35.54 0.31
N GLU A 59 -5.23 -36.53 0.70
CA GLU A 59 -3.79 -36.43 0.92
C GLU A 59 -3.07 -36.10 -0.39
N ASP A 60 -3.48 -36.72 -1.53
CA ASP A 60 -2.97 -36.37 -2.85
C ASP A 60 -3.30 -34.92 -3.21
N LEU A 61 -4.51 -34.46 -2.90
CA LEU A 61 -4.92 -33.09 -3.14
C LEU A 61 -4.09 -32.09 -2.30
N GLU A 62 -3.86 -32.37 -1.01
CA GLU A 62 -3.05 -31.53 -0.16
C GLU A 62 -1.59 -31.47 -0.63
N GLN A 63 -1.02 -32.59 -1.09
CA GLN A 63 0.33 -32.59 -1.65
C GLN A 63 0.39 -31.84 -2.98
N TRP A 64 -0.59 -32.03 -3.84
CA TRP A 64 -0.69 -31.30 -5.12
C TRP A 64 -0.78 -29.78 -4.89
N LEU A 65 -1.51 -29.32 -3.88
CA LEU A 65 -1.56 -27.90 -3.50
C LEU A 65 -0.20 -27.38 -3.01
N LYS A 66 0.57 -28.19 -2.30
CA LYS A 66 1.94 -27.83 -1.87
C LYS A 66 2.88 -27.69 -3.07
N ASP A 67 2.77 -28.57 -4.05
CA ASP A 67 3.60 -28.54 -5.25
C ASP A 67 3.27 -27.33 -6.14
N ILE A 68 1.97 -26.96 -6.25
CA ILE A 68 1.55 -25.69 -6.88
C ILE A 68 2.16 -24.51 -6.12
N SER A 69 2.04 -24.51 -4.79
CA SER A 69 2.56 -23.44 -3.95
C SER A 69 4.07 -23.26 -4.08
N GLU A 70 4.82 -24.35 -4.24
CA GLU A 70 6.27 -24.30 -4.48
C GLU A 70 6.57 -23.66 -5.85
N LEU A 71 5.84 -24.03 -6.90
CA LEU A 71 5.97 -23.43 -8.22
C LEU A 71 5.63 -21.93 -8.21
N GLU A 72 4.54 -21.54 -7.55
CA GLU A 72 4.11 -20.17 -7.38
C GLU A 72 5.17 -19.34 -6.62
N ALA A 73 5.74 -19.89 -5.54
CA ALA A 73 6.79 -19.21 -4.77
C ALA A 73 8.03 -18.91 -5.61
N VAL A 74 8.48 -19.89 -6.41
CA VAL A 74 9.65 -19.71 -7.29
C VAL A 74 9.38 -18.69 -8.38
N LEU A 75 8.20 -18.72 -9.01
CA LEU A 75 7.80 -17.76 -10.05
C LEU A 75 7.68 -16.35 -9.49
N SER A 76 6.99 -16.21 -8.37
CA SER A 76 6.79 -14.91 -7.72
C SER A 76 8.15 -14.29 -7.32
N GLU A 77 9.02 -15.06 -6.69
CA GLU A 77 10.33 -14.55 -6.27
C GLU A 77 11.24 -14.20 -7.46
N ASP A 78 11.25 -15.01 -8.53
CA ASP A 78 12.01 -14.68 -9.75
C ASP A 78 11.53 -13.37 -10.37
N GLY A 79 10.20 -13.16 -10.47
CA GLY A 79 9.61 -11.91 -10.95
C GLY A 79 9.99 -10.71 -10.07
N CYS A 80 9.90 -10.86 -8.74
CA CYS A 80 10.31 -9.84 -7.79
C CYS A 80 11.79 -9.47 -7.94
N TRP A 81 12.70 -10.44 -8.03
CA TRP A 81 14.12 -10.15 -8.21
C TRP A 81 14.45 -9.44 -9.52
N ARG A 82 13.74 -9.76 -10.60
CA ARG A 82 13.91 -9.04 -11.88
C ARG A 82 13.46 -7.59 -11.74
N GLN A 83 12.31 -7.36 -11.09
CA GLN A 83 11.81 -6.02 -10.81
C GLN A 83 12.76 -5.23 -9.91
N ILE A 84 13.20 -5.81 -8.79
CA ILE A 84 14.14 -5.20 -7.84
C ILE A 84 15.41 -4.76 -8.56
N LYS A 85 16.04 -5.65 -9.33
CA LYS A 85 17.29 -5.34 -10.04
C LYS A 85 17.08 -4.22 -11.06
N MET A 86 16.01 -4.27 -11.83
CA MET A 86 15.67 -3.24 -12.82
C MET A 86 15.41 -1.89 -12.18
N THR A 87 14.68 -1.83 -11.07
CA THR A 87 14.39 -0.57 -10.36
C THR A 87 15.59 0.00 -9.62
N CYS A 88 16.50 -0.86 -9.14
CA CYS A 88 17.77 -0.44 -8.54
C CYS A 88 18.76 0.17 -9.55
N ASP A 89 18.67 -0.20 -10.83
CA ASP A 89 19.53 0.30 -11.91
C ASP A 89 18.77 0.37 -13.25
N THR A 90 18.02 1.45 -13.45
CA THR A 90 17.21 1.69 -14.65
C THR A 90 18.03 2.06 -15.90
N GLU A 91 19.33 2.35 -15.75
CA GLU A 91 20.22 2.62 -16.87
C GLU A 91 20.76 1.31 -17.50
N ASN A 92 20.60 0.18 -16.81
CA ASN A 92 21.08 -1.13 -17.27
C ASN A 92 20.03 -1.83 -18.14
N LYS A 93 20.29 -1.85 -19.45
CA LYS A 93 19.38 -2.45 -20.44
C LYS A 93 19.18 -3.96 -20.28
N GLU A 94 20.19 -4.70 -19.82
CA GLU A 94 20.08 -6.15 -19.62
C GLU A 94 19.07 -6.48 -18.51
N LEU A 95 19.01 -5.65 -17.47
CA LEU A 95 18.05 -5.80 -16.38
C LEU A 95 16.62 -5.44 -16.83
N GLU A 96 16.49 -4.37 -17.64
CA GLU A 96 15.19 -4.00 -18.25
C GLU A 96 14.68 -5.11 -19.19
N GLU A 97 15.55 -5.65 -20.05
CA GLU A 97 15.22 -6.74 -20.96
C GLU A 97 14.84 -8.01 -20.19
N ALA A 98 15.54 -8.34 -19.10
CA ALA A 98 15.24 -9.51 -18.26
C ALA A 98 13.87 -9.39 -17.57
N PHE A 99 13.51 -8.21 -17.07
CA PHE A 99 12.18 -7.96 -16.51
C PHE A 99 11.09 -7.99 -17.58
N THR A 100 11.31 -7.32 -18.71
CA THR A 100 10.39 -7.29 -19.85
C THR A 100 10.12 -8.70 -20.38
N PHE A 101 11.16 -9.52 -20.51
CA PHE A 101 11.01 -10.93 -20.93
C PHE A 101 10.08 -11.70 -19.98
N PHE A 102 10.24 -11.55 -18.66
CA PHE A 102 9.38 -12.23 -17.70
C PHE A 102 7.93 -11.80 -17.85
N MET A 103 7.69 -10.50 -18.00
CA MET A 103 6.35 -9.92 -18.11
C MET A 103 5.66 -10.23 -19.43
N MET A 104 6.41 -10.43 -20.52
CA MET A 104 5.84 -10.64 -21.87
C MET A 104 5.83 -12.11 -22.29
N GLU A 105 6.78 -12.92 -21.81
CA GLU A 105 6.97 -14.29 -22.28
C GLU A 105 6.65 -15.36 -21.22
N ILE A 106 6.84 -15.08 -19.94
CA ILE A 106 6.60 -16.07 -18.87
C ILE A 106 5.20 -15.89 -18.28
N GLN A 107 4.90 -14.72 -17.73
CA GLN A 107 3.66 -14.48 -17.01
C GLN A 107 2.39 -14.70 -17.84
N PRO A 108 2.28 -14.20 -19.09
CA PRO A 108 1.07 -14.42 -19.90
C PRO A 108 0.84 -15.89 -20.26
N LYS A 109 1.91 -16.67 -20.44
CA LYS A 109 1.81 -18.11 -20.75
C LYS A 109 1.42 -18.92 -19.51
N ALA A 110 1.77 -18.49 -18.31
CA ALA A 110 1.39 -19.15 -17.06
C ALA A 110 -0.11 -18.96 -16.72
N GLN A 111 -0.73 -17.84 -17.12
CA GLN A 111 -2.12 -17.53 -16.77
C GLN A 111 -3.15 -18.58 -17.19
N PRO A 112 -3.15 -19.12 -18.43
CA PRO A 112 -4.08 -20.18 -18.83
C PRO A 112 -3.88 -21.48 -18.05
N TYR A 113 -2.65 -21.78 -17.63
CA TYR A 113 -2.36 -22.95 -16.79
C TYR A 113 -2.91 -22.75 -15.37
N ALA A 114 -2.73 -21.57 -14.80
CA ALA A 114 -3.28 -21.23 -13.49
C ALA A 114 -4.83 -21.36 -13.47
N ASP A 115 -5.52 -20.89 -14.52
CA ASP A 115 -6.97 -21.08 -14.66
C ASP A 115 -7.37 -22.55 -14.72
N LYS A 116 -6.65 -23.37 -15.51
CA LYS A 116 -6.90 -24.81 -15.59
C LYS A 116 -6.65 -25.52 -14.25
N LEU A 117 -5.59 -25.17 -13.52
CA LEU A 117 -5.30 -25.69 -12.17
C LEU A 117 -6.41 -25.29 -11.19
N ASN A 118 -6.86 -24.05 -11.21
CA ASN A 118 -7.99 -23.58 -10.40
C ASN A 118 -9.27 -24.39 -10.69
N LYS A 119 -9.60 -24.63 -11.97
CA LYS A 119 -10.74 -25.43 -12.37
C LYS A 119 -10.61 -26.88 -11.92
N LYS A 120 -9.41 -27.46 -12.02
CA LYS A 120 -9.11 -28.82 -11.52
C LYS A 120 -9.33 -28.92 -10.02
N LEU A 121 -8.85 -27.95 -9.24
CA LEU A 121 -9.09 -27.89 -7.80
C LEU A 121 -10.59 -27.88 -7.46
N VAL A 122 -11.34 -26.99 -8.06
CA VAL A 122 -12.79 -26.84 -7.74
C VAL A 122 -13.59 -28.06 -8.16
N SER A 123 -13.20 -28.76 -9.26
CA SER A 123 -13.87 -29.96 -9.75
C SER A 123 -13.51 -31.23 -9.00
N SER A 124 -12.43 -31.23 -8.21
CA SER A 124 -12.03 -32.38 -7.41
C SER A 124 -13.05 -32.71 -6.32
N PRO A 125 -13.51 -33.99 -6.20
CA PRO A 125 -14.41 -34.39 -5.13
C PRO A 125 -13.82 -34.18 -3.72
N PHE A 126 -12.50 -34.26 -3.60
CA PHE A 126 -11.74 -34.16 -2.35
C PHE A 126 -11.63 -32.69 -1.83
N THR A 127 -11.95 -31.71 -2.65
CA THR A 127 -11.96 -30.29 -2.21
C THR A 127 -12.93 -30.05 -1.04
N LYS A 128 -14.01 -30.81 -0.95
CA LYS A 128 -14.98 -30.73 0.16
C LYS A 128 -14.46 -31.35 1.45
N GLU A 129 -13.41 -32.18 1.37
CA GLU A 129 -12.77 -32.85 2.51
C GLU A 129 -11.65 -32.00 3.13
N LEU A 130 -11.19 -30.95 2.44
CA LEU A 130 -10.24 -29.99 2.98
C LEU A 130 -10.83 -29.30 4.24
N ASP A 131 -9.98 -28.88 5.15
CA ASP A 131 -10.38 -28.07 6.31
C ASP A 131 -11.05 -26.77 5.82
N GLN A 132 -12.38 -26.75 5.94
CA GLN A 132 -13.21 -25.65 5.40
C GLN A 132 -12.92 -24.31 6.08
N GLN A 133 -12.40 -24.28 7.30
CA GLN A 133 -12.00 -23.04 7.96
C GLN A 133 -10.64 -22.55 7.45
N LYS A 134 -9.67 -23.46 7.32
CA LYS A 134 -8.31 -23.16 6.85
C LYS A 134 -8.29 -22.73 5.39
N PHE A 135 -9.07 -23.38 4.53
CA PHE A 135 -9.08 -23.16 3.08
C PHE A 135 -10.17 -22.21 2.60
N PHE A 136 -11.01 -21.67 3.48
CA PHE A 136 -12.17 -20.84 3.10
C PHE A 136 -11.80 -19.67 2.17
N THR A 137 -10.86 -18.83 2.61
CA THR A 137 -10.43 -17.63 1.86
C THR A 137 -9.75 -18.01 0.55
N TYR A 138 -8.91 -19.03 0.57
CA TYR A 138 -8.24 -19.54 -0.61
C TYR A 138 -9.25 -20.05 -1.66
N LEU A 139 -10.18 -20.93 -1.28
CA LEU A 139 -11.19 -21.47 -2.21
C LEU A 139 -12.15 -20.38 -2.72
N ARG A 140 -12.45 -19.38 -1.90
CA ARG A 140 -13.20 -18.18 -2.30
C ARG A 140 -12.45 -17.41 -3.39
N THR A 141 -11.15 -17.21 -3.23
CA THR A 141 -10.27 -16.55 -4.21
C THR A 141 -10.14 -17.35 -5.50
N VAL A 142 -9.96 -18.66 -5.41
CA VAL A 142 -9.91 -19.55 -6.57
C VAL A 142 -11.19 -19.47 -7.41
N LYS A 143 -12.36 -19.56 -6.77
CA LYS A 143 -13.65 -19.40 -7.46
C LYS A 143 -13.78 -18.04 -8.14
N LYS A 144 -13.45 -16.96 -7.43
CA LYS A 144 -13.43 -15.61 -7.97
C LYS A 144 -12.52 -15.51 -9.22
N ASN A 145 -11.34 -16.09 -9.18
CA ASN A 145 -10.41 -16.05 -10.31
C ASN A 145 -10.99 -16.77 -11.54
N ILE A 146 -11.65 -17.92 -11.35
CA ILE A 146 -12.34 -18.65 -12.42
C ILE A 146 -13.51 -17.80 -12.99
N ASP A 147 -14.30 -17.19 -12.12
CA ASP A 147 -15.46 -16.38 -12.50
C ASP A 147 -15.09 -15.13 -13.30
N LEU A 148 -13.91 -14.56 -13.02
CA LEU A 148 -13.41 -13.35 -13.68
C LEU A 148 -12.62 -13.64 -14.97
N PHE A 149 -12.05 -14.83 -15.10
CA PHE A 149 -11.16 -15.15 -16.24
C PHE A 149 -11.92 -15.12 -17.56
N ARG A 150 -11.40 -14.36 -18.53
CA ARG A 150 -11.85 -14.31 -19.93
C ARG A 150 -10.63 -14.22 -20.84
N GLU A 151 -10.49 -15.16 -21.76
CA GLU A 151 -9.38 -15.15 -22.73
C GLU A 151 -9.37 -13.86 -23.56
N GLU A 152 -10.54 -13.35 -23.92
CA GLU A 152 -10.70 -12.09 -24.66
C GLU A 152 -10.23 -10.85 -23.91
N ASN A 153 -10.07 -10.92 -22.57
CA ASN A 153 -9.53 -9.83 -21.76
C ASN A 153 -7.98 -9.81 -21.75
N ILE A 154 -7.32 -10.93 -22.06
CA ILE A 154 -5.85 -11.03 -22.02
C ILE A 154 -5.16 -9.94 -22.86
N PRO A 155 -5.50 -9.77 -24.17
CA PRO A 155 -4.89 -8.72 -24.98
C PRO A 155 -5.23 -7.32 -24.50
N ILE A 156 -6.44 -7.08 -23.96
CA ILE A 156 -6.84 -5.77 -23.44
C ILE A 156 -6.02 -5.42 -22.19
N LEU A 157 -5.80 -6.39 -21.30
CA LEU A 157 -4.97 -6.23 -20.09
C LEU A 157 -3.52 -5.93 -20.46
N ALA A 158 -2.96 -6.63 -21.45
CA ALA A 158 -1.60 -6.38 -21.95
C ALA A 158 -1.45 -4.95 -22.51
N GLU A 159 -2.40 -4.49 -23.33
CA GLU A 159 -2.43 -3.11 -23.83
C GLU A 159 -2.55 -2.09 -22.68
N MET A 160 -3.41 -2.37 -21.71
CA MET A 160 -3.58 -1.49 -20.54
C MET A 160 -2.29 -1.34 -19.74
N ASN A 161 -1.53 -2.42 -19.54
CA ASN A 161 -0.25 -2.37 -18.85
C ASN A 161 0.74 -1.41 -19.55
N VAL A 162 0.81 -1.47 -20.89
CA VAL A 162 1.63 -0.54 -21.69
C VAL A 162 1.14 0.90 -21.54
N MET A 163 -0.18 1.11 -21.56
CA MET A 163 -0.78 2.44 -21.41
C MET A 163 -0.55 3.02 -20.01
N GLN A 164 -0.63 2.20 -18.97
CA GLN A 164 -0.35 2.60 -17.59
C GLN A 164 1.09 3.12 -17.44
N GLN A 165 2.06 2.43 -18.05
CA GLN A 165 3.45 2.89 -18.08
C GLN A 165 3.62 4.27 -18.75
N GLN A 166 2.78 4.59 -19.74
CA GLN A 166 2.82 5.91 -20.41
C GLN A 166 2.54 7.06 -19.44
N TYR A 167 1.74 6.86 -18.39
CA TYR A 167 1.57 7.86 -17.34
C TYR A 167 2.91 8.23 -16.69
N GLY A 168 3.69 7.23 -16.30
CA GLY A 168 5.02 7.43 -15.73
C GLY A 168 5.98 8.17 -16.67
N VAL A 169 5.92 7.83 -17.98
CA VAL A 169 6.72 8.52 -19.02
C VAL A 169 6.33 9.99 -19.17
N ILE A 170 5.04 10.32 -19.14
CA ILE A 170 4.56 11.72 -19.22
C ILE A 170 4.94 12.47 -17.93
N ALA A 171 4.61 11.91 -16.77
CA ALA A 171 4.84 12.54 -15.48
C ALA A 171 6.34 12.71 -15.17
N GLY A 172 7.17 11.74 -15.55
CA GLY A 172 8.62 11.76 -15.35
C GLY A 172 9.36 12.83 -16.14
N LYS A 173 8.75 13.34 -17.23
CA LYS A 173 9.29 14.45 -18.04
C LYS A 173 8.92 15.83 -17.50
N MET A 174 8.11 15.88 -16.43
CA MET A 174 7.69 17.16 -15.88
C MET A 174 8.79 17.77 -15.04
N SER A 175 9.32 18.90 -15.48
CA SER A 175 10.31 19.71 -14.79
C SER A 175 9.96 21.18 -14.83
N ILE A 176 10.48 21.94 -13.88
CA ILE A 176 10.38 23.40 -13.81
C ILE A 176 11.75 24.01 -13.59
N GLU A 177 11.91 25.25 -13.99
CA GLU A 177 13.13 26.03 -13.73
C GLU A 177 12.95 26.90 -12.47
N VAL A 178 13.91 26.83 -11.54
CA VAL A 178 13.99 27.71 -10.37
C VAL A 178 15.43 28.25 -10.31
N ASP A 179 15.57 29.58 -10.32
CA ASP A 179 16.86 30.29 -10.26
C ASP A 179 17.89 29.81 -11.31
N GLY A 180 17.41 29.56 -12.56
CA GLY A 180 18.25 29.12 -13.68
C GLY A 180 18.67 27.66 -13.65
N LYS A 181 18.07 26.84 -12.76
CA LYS A 181 18.29 25.39 -12.68
C LYS A 181 16.98 24.64 -12.89
N GLU A 182 17.09 23.54 -13.60
CA GLU A 182 15.97 22.63 -13.84
C GLU A 182 15.81 21.65 -12.67
N TYR A 183 14.56 21.45 -12.23
CA TYR A 183 14.17 20.52 -11.18
C TYR A 183 12.95 19.70 -11.63
N THR A 184 12.93 18.42 -11.32
CA THR A 184 11.69 17.63 -11.47
C THR A 184 10.62 18.16 -10.52
N VAL A 185 9.35 17.84 -10.80
CA VAL A 185 8.24 18.24 -9.92
C VAL A 185 8.43 17.72 -8.48
N GLN A 186 9.02 16.53 -8.32
CA GLN A 186 9.33 15.96 -7.00
C GLN A 186 10.43 16.77 -6.29
N GLN A 187 11.52 17.09 -6.98
CA GLN A 187 12.59 17.93 -6.42
C GLN A 187 12.09 19.34 -6.09
N ALA A 188 11.19 19.88 -6.91
CA ALA A 188 10.59 21.19 -6.70
C ALA A 188 9.71 21.27 -5.44
N ALA A 189 9.14 20.16 -4.97
CA ALA A 189 8.34 20.11 -3.76
C ALA A 189 9.11 20.62 -2.52
N LYS A 190 10.42 20.41 -2.46
CA LYS A 190 11.28 20.91 -1.37
C LYS A 190 11.26 22.44 -1.21
N PHE A 191 11.04 23.18 -2.29
CA PHE A 191 10.92 24.64 -2.21
C PHE A 191 9.64 25.10 -1.51
N LEU A 192 8.62 24.22 -1.39
CA LEU A 192 7.38 24.54 -0.66
C LEU A 192 7.59 24.56 0.87
N GLU A 193 8.70 24.00 1.37
CA GLU A 193 9.11 24.06 2.78
C GLU A 193 9.83 25.39 3.12
N SER A 194 10.24 26.17 2.10
CA SER A 194 10.99 27.41 2.27
C SER A 194 10.25 28.43 3.14
N ASN A 195 10.98 29.22 3.92
CA ASN A 195 10.43 30.36 4.65
C ASN A 195 10.04 31.54 3.73
N ASP A 196 10.57 31.59 2.49
CA ASP A 196 10.18 32.60 1.49
C ASP A 196 8.83 32.24 0.83
N ARG A 197 7.76 32.90 1.27
CA ARG A 197 6.42 32.69 0.74
C ARG A 197 6.29 32.98 -0.76
N LYS A 198 7.06 33.97 -1.27
CA LYS A 198 7.03 34.30 -2.72
C LYS A 198 7.65 33.19 -3.54
N LEU A 199 8.72 32.59 -3.04
CA LEU A 199 9.33 31.41 -3.67
C LEU A 199 8.34 30.25 -3.68
N ARG A 200 7.69 29.95 -2.54
CA ARG A 200 6.66 28.88 -2.46
C ARG A 200 5.54 29.10 -3.48
N GLU A 201 4.97 30.29 -3.52
CA GLU A 201 3.91 30.63 -4.50
C GLU A 201 4.42 30.48 -5.95
N SER A 202 5.58 31.02 -6.26
CA SER A 202 6.18 30.94 -7.60
C SER A 202 6.36 29.48 -8.05
N VAL A 203 6.93 28.64 -7.18
CA VAL A 203 7.15 27.21 -7.46
C VAL A 203 5.82 26.48 -7.62
N TYR A 204 4.84 26.71 -6.72
CA TYR A 204 3.51 26.10 -6.81
C TYR A 204 2.83 26.40 -8.15
N ARG A 205 2.86 27.67 -8.58
CA ARG A 205 2.27 28.10 -9.86
C ARG A 205 3.01 27.49 -11.05
N LYS A 206 4.34 27.49 -11.06
CA LYS A 206 5.14 26.87 -12.11
C LYS A 206 4.84 25.36 -12.25
N VAL A 207 4.71 24.65 -11.13
CA VAL A 207 4.31 23.23 -11.11
C VAL A 207 2.89 23.07 -11.66
N GLY A 208 1.95 23.95 -11.27
CA GLY A 208 0.58 23.96 -11.78
C GLY A 208 0.54 24.16 -13.30
N GLU A 209 1.21 25.17 -13.81
CA GLU A 209 1.33 25.46 -15.24
C GLU A 209 1.98 24.30 -16.01
N ARG A 210 3.08 23.73 -15.46
CA ARG A 210 3.75 22.59 -16.08
C ARG A 210 2.83 21.39 -16.23
N ARG A 211 2.02 21.09 -15.22
CA ARG A 211 1.02 20.01 -15.27
C ARG A 211 -0.07 20.28 -16.31
N LEU A 212 -0.55 21.51 -16.40
CA LEU A 212 -1.55 21.89 -17.41
C LEU A 212 -1.06 21.71 -18.84
N ASN A 213 0.26 21.82 -19.10
CA ASN A 213 0.82 21.59 -20.43
C ASN A 213 0.60 20.15 -20.94
N ASP A 214 0.48 19.17 -20.03
CA ASP A 214 0.26 17.78 -20.39
C ASP A 214 -1.21 17.33 -20.20
N LYS A 215 -2.13 18.24 -19.84
CA LYS A 215 -3.53 17.91 -19.50
C LYS A 215 -4.26 17.14 -20.60
N GLU A 216 -4.07 17.53 -21.84
CA GLU A 216 -4.69 16.90 -23.01
C GLU A 216 -4.20 15.45 -23.19
N SER A 217 -2.87 15.24 -23.09
CA SER A 217 -2.26 13.92 -23.21
C SER A 217 -2.73 12.99 -22.11
N LEU A 218 -2.80 13.49 -20.87
CA LEU A 218 -3.29 12.74 -19.71
C LEU A 218 -4.80 12.47 -19.80
N ASN A 219 -5.60 13.42 -20.28
CA ASN A 219 -7.03 13.22 -20.52
C ASN A 219 -7.27 12.10 -21.55
N LYS A 220 -6.58 12.15 -22.69
CA LYS A 220 -6.69 11.14 -23.75
C LYS A 220 -6.28 9.75 -23.24
N LEU A 221 -5.15 9.66 -22.53
CA LEU A 221 -4.67 8.43 -21.93
C LEU A 221 -5.72 7.85 -20.97
N PHE A 222 -6.25 8.69 -20.08
CA PHE A 222 -7.23 8.29 -19.08
C PHE A 222 -8.56 7.84 -19.70
N SER A 223 -9.07 8.58 -20.70
CA SER A 223 -10.30 8.21 -21.43
C SER A 223 -10.16 6.83 -22.08
N SER A 224 -9.01 6.55 -22.71
CA SER A 224 -8.73 5.23 -23.30
C SER A 224 -8.64 4.12 -22.23
N LEU A 225 -8.09 4.41 -21.04
CA LEU A 225 -8.07 3.46 -19.93
C LEU A 225 -9.49 3.17 -19.40
N VAL A 226 -10.33 4.20 -19.26
CA VAL A 226 -11.73 4.04 -18.82
C VAL A 226 -12.52 3.17 -19.79
N GLU A 227 -12.37 3.39 -21.12
CA GLU A 227 -13.02 2.58 -22.14
C GLU A 227 -12.60 1.10 -22.05
N LYS A 228 -11.29 0.83 -21.97
CA LYS A 228 -10.78 -0.55 -21.87
C LYS A 228 -11.23 -1.23 -20.57
N ARG A 229 -11.19 -0.53 -19.44
CA ARG A 229 -11.68 -1.01 -18.14
C ARG A 229 -13.16 -1.36 -18.19
N HIS A 230 -13.96 -0.50 -18.81
CA HIS A 230 -15.39 -0.79 -19.02
C HIS A 230 -15.58 -2.06 -19.86
N ARG A 231 -14.84 -2.20 -20.97
CA ARG A 231 -14.90 -3.37 -21.83
C ARG A 231 -14.52 -4.67 -21.11
N ILE A 232 -13.46 -4.66 -20.29
CA ILE A 232 -13.04 -5.81 -19.47
C ILE A 232 -14.17 -6.24 -18.53
N ALA A 233 -14.82 -5.29 -17.87
CA ALA A 233 -15.93 -5.57 -16.96
C ALA A 233 -17.12 -6.19 -17.70
N MET A 234 -17.49 -5.63 -18.84
CA MET A 234 -18.60 -6.16 -19.68
C MET A 234 -18.31 -7.58 -20.16
N ASN A 235 -17.10 -7.86 -20.63
CA ASN A 235 -16.68 -9.21 -21.04
C ASN A 235 -16.79 -10.21 -19.88
N ALA A 236 -16.50 -9.77 -18.65
CA ALA A 236 -16.62 -10.60 -17.45
C ALA A 236 -18.07 -10.70 -16.91
N GLY A 237 -19.05 -10.01 -17.54
CA GLY A 237 -20.46 -10.06 -17.17
C GLY A 237 -20.87 -9.07 -16.08
N PHE A 238 -20.04 -8.06 -15.80
CA PHE A 238 -20.35 -7.00 -14.82
C PHE A 238 -21.01 -5.79 -15.48
N ALA A 239 -21.88 -5.12 -14.78
CA ALA A 239 -22.57 -3.93 -15.26
C ALA A 239 -21.63 -2.71 -15.41
N ASN A 240 -20.55 -2.66 -14.65
CA ASN A 240 -19.57 -1.57 -14.64
C ASN A 240 -18.21 -2.05 -14.12
N PHE A 241 -17.18 -1.22 -14.33
CA PHE A 241 -15.81 -1.57 -13.93
C PHE A 241 -15.61 -1.53 -12.41
N ARG A 242 -16.35 -0.72 -11.66
CA ARG A 242 -16.25 -0.71 -10.19
C ARG A 242 -16.55 -2.09 -9.62
N ASP A 243 -17.67 -2.68 -10.00
CA ASP A 243 -18.11 -3.97 -9.44
C ASP A 243 -17.18 -5.10 -9.87
N TYR A 244 -16.69 -5.07 -11.13
CA TYR A 244 -15.63 -5.96 -11.60
C TYR A 244 -14.35 -5.81 -10.76
N LYS A 245 -13.89 -4.58 -10.53
CA LYS A 245 -12.65 -4.31 -9.82
C LYS A 245 -12.74 -4.67 -8.33
N PHE A 246 -13.91 -4.46 -7.71
CA PHE A 246 -14.16 -4.93 -6.33
C PHE A 246 -14.04 -6.45 -6.25
N ALA A 247 -14.63 -7.18 -7.20
CA ALA A 247 -14.49 -8.62 -7.27
C ALA A 247 -13.02 -9.02 -7.54
N GLU A 248 -12.33 -8.38 -8.48
CA GLU A 248 -10.94 -8.66 -8.84
C GLU A 248 -10.00 -8.44 -7.64
N MET A 249 -10.17 -7.37 -6.88
CA MET A 249 -9.41 -7.09 -5.65
C MET A 249 -9.79 -7.99 -4.47
N GLY A 250 -10.79 -8.88 -4.64
CA GLY A 250 -11.21 -9.77 -3.56
C GLY A 250 -11.94 -9.06 -2.41
N ARG A 251 -12.61 -7.95 -2.69
CA ARG A 251 -13.40 -7.19 -1.71
C ARG A 251 -14.71 -7.88 -1.40
N PHE A 252 -14.62 -9.02 -0.71
CA PHE A 252 -15.78 -9.83 -0.34
C PHE A 252 -16.49 -9.35 0.91
N ASP A 253 -15.79 -8.60 1.75
CA ASP A 253 -16.17 -8.35 3.13
C ASP A 253 -16.69 -6.92 3.34
N TYR A 254 -16.70 -6.10 2.29
CA TYR A 254 -17.31 -4.76 2.25
C TYR A 254 -17.70 -4.40 0.81
N LYS A 255 -18.54 -3.40 0.68
CA LYS A 255 -19.19 -3.02 -0.57
C LYS A 255 -19.18 -1.49 -0.76
N PRO A 256 -19.56 -0.98 -1.95
CA PRO A 256 -19.57 0.46 -2.22
C PRO A 256 -20.27 1.33 -1.18
N GLU A 257 -21.36 0.84 -0.57
CA GLU A 257 -22.09 1.57 0.47
C GLU A 257 -21.26 1.82 1.73
N ASP A 258 -20.34 0.90 2.06
CA ASP A 258 -19.41 1.05 3.18
C ASP A 258 -18.35 2.14 2.85
N CYS A 259 -17.91 2.21 1.58
CA CYS A 259 -17.07 3.31 1.09
C CYS A 259 -17.80 4.66 1.22
N PHE A 260 -19.08 4.71 0.87
CA PHE A 260 -19.88 5.93 1.03
C PHE A 260 -20.09 6.32 2.50
N GLN A 261 -20.13 5.35 3.42
CA GLN A 261 -20.11 5.65 4.86
C GLN A 261 -18.78 6.26 5.28
N PHE A 262 -17.67 5.72 4.80
CA PHE A 262 -16.33 6.28 5.02
C PHE A 262 -16.27 7.74 4.53
N HIS A 263 -16.74 8.05 3.31
CA HIS A 263 -16.77 9.43 2.79
C HIS A 263 -17.55 10.38 3.71
N ARG A 264 -18.73 9.94 4.19
CA ARG A 264 -19.51 10.73 5.16
C ARG A 264 -18.77 10.94 6.47
N ALA A 265 -18.12 9.89 6.99
CA ALA A 265 -17.34 9.97 8.22
C ALA A 265 -16.16 10.95 8.09
N VAL A 266 -15.45 10.95 6.96
CA VAL A 266 -14.38 11.90 6.67
C VAL A 266 -14.90 13.34 6.69
N LYS A 267 -16.02 13.60 6.01
CA LYS A 267 -16.63 14.93 5.95
C LYS A 267 -17.09 15.43 7.32
N GLU A 268 -17.74 14.55 8.10
CA GLU A 268 -18.39 14.93 9.36
C GLU A 268 -17.44 14.93 10.57
N LYS A 269 -16.45 14.04 10.59
CA LYS A 269 -15.62 13.79 11.78
C LYS A 269 -14.16 14.17 11.60
N ILE A 270 -13.64 14.17 10.38
CA ILE A 270 -12.21 14.41 10.13
C ILE A 270 -12.00 15.83 9.58
N LEU A 271 -12.78 16.28 8.62
CA LEU A 271 -12.63 17.62 8.04
C LEU A 271 -12.66 18.76 9.08
N PRO A 272 -13.48 18.72 10.16
CA PRO A 272 -13.39 19.71 11.24
C PRO A 272 -12.02 19.77 11.92
N LEU A 273 -11.35 18.63 12.14
CA LEU A 273 -10.00 18.58 12.70
C LEU A 273 -8.95 19.12 11.72
N VAL A 274 -9.11 18.84 10.43
CA VAL A 274 -8.26 19.45 9.39
C VAL A 274 -8.39 20.98 9.41
N ASN A 275 -9.60 21.50 9.61
CA ASN A 275 -9.82 22.95 9.75
C ASN A 275 -9.05 23.52 10.96
N GLU A 276 -9.07 22.85 12.11
CA GLU A 276 -8.32 23.26 13.30
C GLU A 276 -6.80 23.24 13.05
N ILE A 277 -6.29 22.19 12.39
CA ILE A 277 -4.87 22.08 12.01
C ILE A 277 -4.48 23.24 11.11
N TYR A 278 -5.28 23.55 10.08
CA TYR A 278 -4.99 24.60 9.13
C TYR A 278 -5.10 26.00 9.75
N GLU A 279 -6.06 26.25 10.65
CA GLU A 279 -6.13 27.51 11.40
C GLU A 279 -4.91 27.67 12.33
N ARG A 280 -4.48 26.60 13.00
CA ARG A 280 -3.26 26.62 13.80
C ARG A 280 -2.04 26.93 12.94
N LYS A 281 -1.89 26.27 11.80
CA LYS A 281 -0.79 26.50 10.85
C LYS A 281 -0.80 27.94 10.32
N LYS A 282 -1.96 28.45 9.91
CA LYS A 282 -2.12 29.83 9.46
C LYS A 282 -1.63 30.82 10.53
N LYS A 283 -2.03 30.61 11.79
CA LYS A 283 -1.62 31.43 12.92
C LYS A 283 -0.13 31.35 13.20
N ARG A 284 0.46 30.15 13.21
CA ARG A 284 1.91 29.93 13.45
C ARG A 284 2.78 30.56 12.36
N LEU A 285 2.30 30.57 11.12
CA LEU A 285 2.96 31.22 9.98
C LEU A 285 2.72 32.73 9.92
N GLY A 286 1.86 33.30 10.79
CA GLY A 286 1.52 34.72 10.81
C GLY A 286 0.80 35.20 9.54
N LEU A 287 -0.04 34.35 8.93
CA LEU A 287 -0.69 34.63 7.65
C LEU A 287 -2.14 35.08 7.85
N ASP A 288 -2.58 36.08 7.04
CA ASP A 288 -3.98 36.49 6.96
C ASP A 288 -4.84 35.46 6.19
N SER A 289 -4.25 34.80 5.19
CA SER A 289 -4.87 33.76 4.36
C SER A 289 -3.91 32.61 4.15
N LEU A 290 -4.37 31.39 4.43
CA LEU A 290 -3.62 30.15 4.16
C LEU A 290 -3.87 29.72 2.71
N ARG A 291 -2.80 29.52 1.95
CA ARG A 291 -2.82 29.12 0.55
C ARG A 291 -2.26 27.70 0.37
N PRO A 292 -2.56 26.97 -0.72
CA PRO A 292 -2.02 25.64 -0.95
C PRO A 292 -0.49 25.54 -0.86
N TRP A 293 0.24 26.58 -1.25
CA TRP A 293 1.71 26.63 -1.14
C TRP A 293 2.22 26.89 0.27
N ASP A 294 1.35 27.13 1.25
CA ASP A 294 1.72 27.32 2.66
C ASP A 294 1.59 26.03 3.47
N LEU A 295 1.04 24.94 2.88
CA LEU A 295 0.75 23.71 3.62
C LEU A 295 2.02 22.98 4.09
N GLU A 296 3.10 23.04 3.31
CA GLU A 296 4.39 22.42 3.65
C GLU A 296 5.35 23.41 4.34
N ALA A 297 4.96 24.68 4.49
CA ALA A 297 5.81 25.69 5.09
C ALA A 297 6.03 25.42 6.59
N HIS A 298 7.26 25.67 7.04
CA HIS A 298 7.62 25.65 8.45
C HIS A 298 7.57 27.05 9.07
N PRO A 299 7.16 27.23 10.33
CA PRO A 299 7.34 28.46 11.09
C PRO A 299 8.83 28.86 11.14
N ALA A 300 9.12 30.16 11.22
CA ALA A 300 10.49 30.68 11.16
C ALA A 300 11.40 30.23 12.33
N ASP A 301 10.80 29.81 13.43
CA ASP A 301 11.46 29.28 14.62
C ASP A 301 11.71 27.77 14.57
N GLU A 302 11.12 27.06 13.61
CA GLU A 302 11.36 25.63 13.38
C GLU A 302 12.57 25.41 12.48
N LYS A 303 13.38 24.40 12.83
CA LYS A 303 14.50 23.95 12.03
C LYS A 303 14.09 22.73 11.21
N ALA A 304 14.67 22.62 10.02
CA ALA A 304 14.51 21.39 9.22
C ALA A 304 15.05 20.18 9.99
N LEU A 305 14.25 19.14 10.08
CA LEU A 305 14.63 17.88 10.70
C LEU A 305 15.62 17.12 9.81
N ASN A 306 16.74 16.69 10.40
CA ASN A 306 17.78 15.91 9.71
C ASN A 306 18.06 14.63 10.53
N PRO A 307 17.18 13.64 10.49
CA PRO A 307 17.22 12.48 11.37
C PRO A 307 18.40 11.53 11.10
N PHE A 308 18.95 11.51 9.91
CA PHE A 308 20.06 10.65 9.48
C PHE A 308 20.81 11.28 8.28
N LYS A 309 21.96 10.70 7.91
CA LYS A 309 22.81 11.17 6.79
C LYS A 309 22.93 10.17 5.65
N THR A 310 22.84 8.86 5.93
CA THR A 310 23.02 7.78 4.96
C THR A 310 21.98 6.69 5.19
N GLY A 311 21.70 5.87 4.16
CA GLY A 311 20.82 4.72 4.28
C GLY A 311 21.26 3.73 5.38
N ASP A 312 22.56 3.55 5.56
CA ASP A 312 23.10 2.70 6.63
C ASP A 312 22.77 3.27 8.03
N GLU A 313 22.89 4.58 8.24
CA GLU A 313 22.49 5.21 9.50
C GLU A 313 20.98 5.09 9.73
N LEU A 314 20.17 5.24 8.67
CA LEU A 314 18.71 5.05 8.75
C LEU A 314 18.38 3.63 9.22
N VAL A 315 19.00 2.62 8.61
CA VAL A 315 18.80 1.21 9.01
C VAL A 315 19.19 0.96 10.45
N GLU A 316 20.38 1.39 10.89
CA GLU A 316 20.83 1.17 12.26
C GLU A 316 19.90 1.80 13.30
N LYS A 317 19.46 3.03 13.05
CA LYS A 317 18.50 3.72 13.92
C LYS A 317 17.12 3.04 13.90
N SER A 318 16.68 2.56 12.74
CA SER A 318 15.42 1.82 12.62
C SER A 318 15.47 0.48 13.36
N ILE A 319 16.59 -0.26 13.27
CA ILE A 319 16.82 -1.48 14.06
C ILE A 319 16.76 -1.16 15.57
N ALA A 320 17.43 -0.09 16.01
CA ALA A 320 17.40 0.32 17.41
C ALA A 320 15.96 0.67 17.87
N CYS A 321 15.23 1.46 17.08
CA CYS A 321 13.83 1.80 17.33
C CYS A 321 12.93 0.56 17.45
N PHE A 322 13.07 -0.39 16.52
CA PHE A 322 12.28 -1.62 16.50
C PHE A 322 12.64 -2.58 17.64
N ASN A 323 13.91 -2.65 18.04
CA ASN A 323 14.33 -3.43 19.21
C ASN A 323 13.70 -2.91 20.52
N GLU A 324 13.61 -1.58 20.70
CA GLU A 324 12.95 -0.99 21.86
C GLU A 324 11.43 -1.23 21.87
N LEU A 325 10.83 -1.30 20.68
CA LEU A 325 9.41 -1.63 20.53
C LEU A 325 9.15 -3.12 20.85
N LYS A 326 9.87 -4.02 20.17
CA LYS A 326 9.90 -5.46 20.41
C LYS A 326 11.14 -6.08 19.74
N PRO A 327 11.98 -6.87 20.46
CA PRO A 327 13.22 -7.43 19.90
C PRO A 327 13.02 -8.18 18.56
N PHE A 328 11.94 -8.93 18.42
CA PHE A 328 11.60 -9.62 17.18
C PHE A 328 11.53 -8.67 15.96
N PHE A 329 10.99 -7.46 16.13
CA PHE A 329 10.87 -6.49 15.03
C PHE A 329 12.24 -5.98 14.58
N GLY A 330 13.14 -5.72 15.54
CA GLY A 330 14.52 -5.35 15.23
C GLY A 330 15.31 -6.49 14.58
N ASP A 331 15.07 -7.75 15.01
CA ASP A 331 15.67 -8.94 14.40
C ASP A 331 15.26 -9.09 12.92
N CYS A 332 14.01 -8.76 12.54
CA CYS A 332 13.56 -8.78 11.15
C CYS A 332 14.43 -7.86 10.26
N LEU A 333 14.57 -6.59 10.66
CA LEU A 333 15.39 -5.63 9.90
C LEU A 333 16.88 -6.00 9.90
N SER A 334 17.40 -6.49 11.03
CA SER A 334 18.79 -6.96 11.15
C SER A 334 19.06 -8.12 10.19
N LYS A 335 18.10 -9.04 10.04
CA LYS A 335 18.20 -10.15 9.10
C LYS A 335 18.21 -9.68 7.67
N MET A 336 17.30 -8.76 7.30
CA MET A 336 17.25 -8.18 5.97
C MET A 336 18.56 -7.44 5.62
N LYS A 337 19.11 -6.67 6.57
CA LYS A 337 20.43 -6.03 6.42
C LYS A 337 21.53 -7.06 6.14
N ALA A 338 21.60 -8.12 6.93
CA ALA A 338 22.59 -9.19 6.76
C ALA A 338 22.47 -9.93 5.43
N MET A 339 21.27 -10.02 4.86
CA MET A 339 21.01 -10.63 3.54
C MET A 339 21.23 -9.67 2.36
N GLY A 340 21.46 -8.38 2.59
CA GLY A 340 21.53 -7.37 1.54
C GLY A 340 20.18 -7.05 0.89
N HIS A 341 19.07 -7.24 1.62
CA HIS A 341 17.71 -7.00 1.15
C HIS A 341 17.21 -5.57 1.40
N LEU A 342 18.12 -4.60 1.38
CA LEU A 342 17.82 -3.18 1.61
C LEU A 342 18.57 -2.34 0.58
N ASP A 343 17.85 -1.55 -0.22
CA ASP A 343 18.43 -0.52 -1.09
C ASP A 343 17.72 0.81 -0.80
N LEU A 344 18.30 1.64 0.06
CA LEU A 344 17.64 2.78 0.66
C LEU A 344 18.06 4.13 0.09
N ASP A 345 19.36 4.32 -0.26
CA ASP A 345 19.86 5.63 -0.67
C ASP A 345 19.35 6.03 -2.06
N SER A 346 18.95 7.30 -2.18
CA SER A 346 18.63 7.91 -3.48
C SER A 346 19.89 8.09 -4.32
N ARG A 347 19.83 7.72 -5.59
CA ARG A 347 20.92 7.90 -6.55
C ARG A 347 20.42 8.03 -7.98
N LYS A 348 21.25 8.59 -8.86
CA LYS A 348 20.98 8.61 -10.31
C LYS A 348 20.86 7.17 -10.84
N GLY A 349 19.97 6.95 -11.80
CA GLY A 349 19.73 5.62 -12.37
C GLY A 349 18.88 4.68 -11.53
N LYS A 350 18.36 5.14 -10.39
CA LYS A 350 17.42 4.40 -9.54
C LYS A 350 15.99 4.84 -9.82
N ALA A 351 15.04 3.91 -9.86
CA ALA A 351 13.62 4.23 -10.04
C ALA A 351 13.09 5.10 -8.88
N PRO A 352 12.14 6.02 -9.11
CA PRO A 352 11.53 6.79 -8.03
C PRO A 352 10.57 5.94 -7.19
N GLY A 353 10.27 6.40 -5.96
CA GLY A 353 9.34 5.74 -5.05
C GLY A 353 10.01 4.86 -4.00
N GLY A 354 9.20 4.10 -3.29
CA GLY A 354 9.58 3.10 -2.29
C GLY A 354 8.60 1.94 -2.31
N TYR A 355 9.05 0.74 -1.95
CA TYR A 355 8.21 -0.45 -1.83
C TYR A 355 8.87 -1.53 -0.98
N ASN A 356 8.03 -2.40 -0.44
CA ASN A 356 8.42 -3.70 0.11
C ASN A 356 8.02 -4.79 -0.88
N CYS A 357 8.96 -5.68 -1.26
CA CYS A 357 8.70 -6.82 -2.13
C CYS A 357 8.83 -8.13 -1.32
N PRO A 358 7.72 -8.83 -1.01
CA PRO A 358 7.79 -10.13 -0.38
C PRO A 358 8.49 -11.14 -1.29
N LEU A 359 9.41 -11.93 -0.73
CA LEU A 359 10.12 -12.99 -1.45
C LEU A 359 9.64 -14.34 -0.92
N ALA A 360 8.77 -14.99 -1.69
CA ALA A 360 7.95 -16.09 -1.20
C ALA A 360 8.75 -17.37 -0.88
N GLU A 361 9.84 -17.64 -1.61
CA GLU A 361 10.69 -18.80 -1.40
C GLU A 361 11.76 -18.56 -0.33
N SER A 362 12.45 -17.41 -0.37
CA SER A 362 13.47 -17.04 0.61
C SER A 362 12.90 -16.55 1.93
N GLY A 363 11.69 -16.01 1.91
CA GLY A 363 10.90 -15.62 3.07
C GLY A 363 11.25 -14.28 3.72
N ALA A 364 12.38 -13.67 3.37
CA ALA A 364 12.74 -12.35 3.84
C ALA A 364 12.49 -11.32 2.72
N PRO A 365 11.63 -10.32 2.91
CA PRO A 365 11.29 -9.35 1.87
C PRO A 365 12.47 -8.44 1.51
N PHE A 366 12.30 -7.64 0.45
CA PHE A 366 13.25 -6.60 0.06
C PHE A 366 12.62 -5.22 0.22
N ILE A 367 13.34 -4.26 0.80
CA ILE A 367 12.93 -2.86 0.90
C ILE A 367 13.74 -2.01 -0.07
N PHE A 368 13.03 -1.30 -0.93
CA PHE A 368 13.54 -0.31 -1.86
C PHE A 368 13.05 1.08 -1.45
N MET A 369 13.94 2.08 -1.38
CA MET A 369 13.61 3.47 -1.04
C MET A 369 14.48 4.45 -1.82
N ASN A 370 14.17 5.73 -1.73
CA ASN A 370 14.97 6.84 -2.22
C ASN A 370 15.22 7.87 -1.11
N ALA A 371 15.82 7.42 -0.01
CA ALA A 371 16.08 8.23 1.17
C ALA A 371 17.08 9.36 0.90
N ALA A 372 16.78 10.55 1.39
CA ALA A 372 17.53 11.79 1.20
C ALA A 372 17.84 12.54 2.51
N GLY A 373 17.61 11.92 3.67
CA GLY A 373 17.87 12.49 4.99
C GLY A 373 16.70 13.27 5.60
N GLN A 374 15.48 13.09 5.08
CA GLN A 374 14.28 13.81 5.49
C GLN A 374 13.47 13.05 6.55
N MET A 375 12.54 13.75 7.23
CA MET A 375 11.64 13.12 8.19
C MET A 375 10.74 12.07 7.52
N ASP A 376 10.25 12.35 6.32
CA ASP A 376 9.41 11.42 5.56
C ASP A 376 10.13 10.09 5.24
N ASP A 377 11.46 10.10 5.11
CA ASP A 377 12.24 8.88 4.92
C ASP A 377 12.21 7.99 6.17
N VAL A 378 12.20 8.58 7.38
CA VAL A 378 12.03 7.81 8.63
C VAL A 378 10.65 7.17 8.65
N THR A 379 9.61 7.94 8.35
CA THR A 379 8.24 7.42 8.29
C THR A 379 8.12 6.29 7.25
N THR A 380 8.68 6.48 6.06
CA THR A 380 8.70 5.45 5.02
C THR A 380 9.46 4.20 5.48
N MET A 381 10.63 4.35 6.11
CA MET A 381 11.41 3.19 6.57
C MET A 381 10.67 2.37 7.64
N VAL A 382 10.01 3.01 8.59
CA VAL A 382 9.22 2.28 9.61
C VAL A 382 7.94 1.69 9.01
N HIS A 383 7.34 2.34 8.00
CA HIS A 383 6.22 1.81 7.20
C HIS A 383 6.63 0.52 6.49
N GLU A 384 7.67 0.55 5.67
CA GLU A 384 8.20 -0.63 4.95
C GLU A 384 8.68 -1.72 5.93
N GLY A 385 9.21 -1.30 7.09
CA GLY A 385 9.54 -2.20 8.20
C GLY A 385 8.31 -2.91 8.77
N GLY A 386 7.15 -2.27 8.81
CA GLY A 386 5.87 -2.89 9.19
C GLY A 386 5.44 -4.00 8.22
N HIS A 387 5.54 -3.74 6.91
CA HIS A 387 5.34 -4.76 5.87
C HIS A 387 6.34 -5.93 6.02
N ALA A 388 7.61 -5.61 6.32
CA ALA A 388 8.61 -6.63 6.55
C ALA A 388 8.25 -7.53 7.73
N VAL A 389 7.88 -6.96 8.87
CA VAL A 389 7.39 -7.72 10.04
C VAL A 389 6.21 -8.61 9.68
N HIS A 390 5.25 -8.12 8.88
CA HIS A 390 4.12 -8.92 8.40
C HIS A 390 4.59 -10.13 7.57
N SER A 391 5.50 -9.92 6.63
CA SER A 391 6.07 -11.00 5.80
C SER A 391 6.74 -12.08 6.67
N PHE A 392 7.53 -11.67 7.68
CA PHE A 392 8.16 -12.60 8.61
C PHE A 392 7.15 -13.38 9.45
N LEU A 393 6.07 -12.75 9.91
CA LEU A 393 5.02 -13.40 10.70
C LEU A 393 4.19 -14.41 9.87
N ALA A 394 4.00 -14.14 8.58
CA ALA A 394 3.26 -15.03 7.67
C ALA A 394 4.14 -16.10 7.02
N HIS A 395 5.49 -16.08 7.23
CA HIS A 395 6.43 -16.95 6.52
C HIS A 395 6.14 -18.44 6.69
N ASP A 396 5.77 -18.89 7.88
CA ASP A 396 5.58 -20.31 8.19
C ASP A 396 4.21 -20.86 7.74
N LEU A 397 3.38 -20.05 7.08
CA LEU A 397 2.14 -20.53 6.50
C LEU A 397 2.44 -21.51 5.35
N GLU A 398 1.65 -22.60 5.31
CA GLU A 398 1.94 -23.79 4.51
C GLU A 398 1.94 -23.55 2.99
N LEU A 399 1.02 -22.69 2.51
CA LEU A 399 0.88 -22.38 1.08
C LEU A 399 1.27 -20.93 0.79
N THR A 400 1.85 -20.68 -0.37
CA THR A 400 2.14 -19.32 -0.87
C THR A 400 0.90 -18.45 -0.87
N SER A 401 -0.23 -18.99 -1.33
CA SER A 401 -1.53 -18.29 -1.32
C SER A 401 -2.04 -17.94 0.08
N PHE A 402 -1.60 -18.62 1.13
CA PHE A 402 -1.92 -18.25 2.51
C PHE A 402 -1.10 -17.07 3.01
N LYS A 403 0.02 -16.77 2.34
CA LYS A 403 0.88 -15.60 2.62
C LYS A 403 0.42 -14.35 1.88
N GLU A 404 -0.52 -14.50 0.95
CA GLU A 404 -1.20 -13.40 0.26
C GLU A 404 -2.38 -12.91 1.12
N TYR A 405 -2.28 -11.73 1.65
CA TYR A 405 -3.28 -11.13 2.52
C TYR A 405 -3.91 -9.89 1.87
N PRO A 406 -5.13 -9.51 2.27
CA PRO A 406 -5.78 -8.28 1.78
C PRO A 406 -4.88 -7.05 2.02
N MET A 407 -4.88 -6.12 1.07
CA MET A 407 -4.03 -4.93 1.16
C MET A 407 -4.42 -4.04 2.35
N GLU A 408 -5.68 -4.03 2.74
CA GLU A 408 -6.15 -3.31 3.92
C GLU A 408 -5.43 -3.74 5.20
N ILE A 409 -5.17 -5.04 5.40
CA ILE A 409 -4.42 -5.52 6.57
C ILE A 409 -2.91 -5.38 6.38
N ALA A 410 -2.42 -5.44 5.13
CA ALA A 410 -1.03 -5.12 4.81
C ALA A 410 -0.69 -3.68 5.22
N GLU A 411 -1.56 -2.73 4.86
CA GLU A 411 -1.38 -1.32 5.21
C GLU A 411 -1.68 -1.04 6.69
N VAL A 412 -2.52 -1.85 7.37
CA VAL A 412 -2.62 -1.79 8.84
C VAL A 412 -1.28 -2.14 9.48
N ALA A 413 -0.56 -3.14 8.93
CA ALA A 413 0.73 -3.54 9.48
C ALA A 413 1.76 -2.40 9.39
N SER A 414 1.86 -1.75 8.24
CA SER A 414 2.79 -0.64 7.99
C SER A 414 2.42 0.62 8.76
N MET A 415 1.17 1.09 8.66
CA MET A 415 0.71 2.32 9.31
C MET A 415 0.64 2.21 10.84
N ALA A 416 0.34 1.01 11.39
CA ALA A 416 0.42 0.79 12.83
C ALA A 416 1.87 0.88 13.32
N MET A 417 2.84 0.40 12.54
CA MET A 417 4.26 0.50 12.88
C MET A 417 4.73 1.96 12.89
N GLU A 418 4.24 2.81 11.97
CA GLU A 418 4.50 4.25 12.02
C GLU A 418 4.09 4.84 13.38
N LEU A 419 2.89 4.49 13.88
CA LEU A 419 2.34 5.02 15.12
C LEU A 419 2.97 4.41 16.38
N PHE A 420 3.22 3.10 16.39
CA PHE A 420 3.88 2.42 17.51
C PHE A 420 5.31 2.89 17.71
N SER A 421 6.05 3.10 16.62
CA SER A 421 7.46 3.49 16.66
C SER A 421 7.68 4.92 17.15
N MET A 422 6.67 5.81 17.08
CA MET A 422 6.80 7.21 17.50
C MET A 422 7.33 7.40 18.93
N ASP A 423 6.99 6.49 19.85
CA ASP A 423 7.47 6.58 21.24
C ASP A 423 8.98 6.26 21.37
N HIS A 424 9.58 5.69 20.32
CA HIS A 424 11.00 5.33 20.23
C HIS A 424 11.79 6.16 19.20
N TRP A 425 11.22 7.24 18.66
CA TRP A 425 11.89 8.10 17.68
C TRP A 425 13.02 8.96 18.25
N HIS A 426 13.22 8.98 19.58
CA HIS A 426 14.40 9.59 20.19
C HIS A 426 15.75 9.06 19.66
N VAL A 427 15.76 7.87 19.03
CA VAL A 427 16.95 7.33 18.35
C VAL A 427 17.32 8.13 17.09
N PHE A 428 16.36 8.81 16.47
CA PHE A 428 16.56 9.62 15.26
C PHE A 428 16.90 11.08 15.60
N PHE A 429 16.36 11.63 16.68
CA PHE A 429 16.43 13.05 17.02
C PHE A 429 17.25 13.31 18.27
N LYS A 430 17.97 14.44 18.29
CA LYS A 430 18.93 14.78 19.35
C LYS A 430 18.32 15.59 20.47
N SER A 431 17.24 16.32 20.21
CA SER A 431 16.56 17.16 21.18
C SER A 431 15.09 16.79 21.34
N GLU A 432 14.52 17.15 22.49
CA GLU A 432 13.08 16.96 22.75
C GLU A 432 12.21 17.82 21.81
N GLU A 433 12.72 18.99 21.37
CA GLU A 433 12.03 19.86 20.43
C GLU A 433 11.93 19.20 19.05
N GLU A 434 13.04 18.64 18.53
CA GLU A 434 13.03 17.91 17.24
C GLU A 434 12.10 16.70 17.31
N LEU A 435 12.15 15.93 18.41
CA LEU A 435 11.27 14.78 18.62
C LEU A 435 9.80 15.20 18.68
N LYS A 436 9.49 16.29 19.37
CA LYS A 436 8.14 16.84 19.45
C LYS A 436 7.64 17.29 18.07
N GLN A 437 8.45 18.05 17.33
CA GLN A 437 8.15 18.49 15.96
C GLN A 437 7.86 17.31 15.04
N ALA A 438 8.69 16.25 15.09
CA ALA A 438 8.50 15.05 14.30
C ALA A 438 7.16 14.33 14.61
N LYS A 439 6.81 14.21 15.90
CA LYS A 439 5.54 13.61 16.33
C LYS A 439 4.33 14.46 15.94
N GLU A 440 4.40 15.79 16.07
CA GLU A 440 3.35 16.71 15.65
C GLU A 440 3.11 16.57 14.13
N HIS A 441 4.16 16.57 13.32
CA HIS A 441 4.08 16.38 11.88
C HIS A 441 3.41 15.05 11.49
N GLN A 442 3.82 13.94 12.15
CA GLN A 442 3.21 12.64 11.88
C GLN A 442 1.71 12.61 12.22
N LEU A 443 1.30 13.16 13.36
CA LEU A 443 -0.11 13.17 13.74
C LEU A 443 -0.96 14.09 12.87
N GLU A 444 -0.41 15.23 12.41
CA GLU A 444 -1.08 16.09 11.42
C GLU A 444 -1.29 15.34 10.10
N ARG A 445 -0.24 14.65 9.61
CA ARG A 445 -0.28 13.85 8.38
C ARG A 445 -1.34 12.75 8.45
N VAL A 446 -1.40 12.01 9.57
CA VAL A 446 -2.40 10.96 9.83
C VAL A 446 -3.84 11.47 9.66
N ILE A 447 -4.12 12.73 10.03
CA ILE A 447 -5.45 13.33 9.89
C ILE A 447 -5.65 13.92 8.49
N THR A 448 -4.68 14.65 7.99
CA THR A 448 -4.84 15.46 6.76
C THR A 448 -4.88 14.63 5.48
N ILE A 449 -4.48 13.35 5.50
CA ILE A 449 -4.54 12.45 4.36
C ILE A 449 -5.98 12.00 4.01
N PHE A 450 -6.87 11.88 5.01
CA PHE A 450 -8.21 11.33 4.81
C PHE A 450 -9.09 12.09 3.81
N PRO A 451 -9.14 13.45 3.80
CA PRO A 451 -9.88 14.20 2.79
C PRO A 451 -9.45 13.86 1.36
N TRP A 452 -8.15 13.67 1.13
CA TRP A 452 -7.64 13.29 -0.17
C TRP A 452 -8.05 11.86 -0.55
N ILE A 453 -7.96 10.92 0.39
CA ILE A 453 -8.42 9.54 0.19
C ILE A 453 -9.90 9.51 -0.20
N ALA A 454 -10.75 10.21 0.56
CA ALA A 454 -12.19 10.28 0.28
C ALA A 454 -12.49 10.93 -1.09
N THR A 455 -11.74 11.96 -1.46
CA THR A 455 -11.87 12.63 -2.76
C THR A 455 -11.56 11.66 -3.90
N ILE A 456 -10.42 10.98 -3.85
CA ILE A 456 -9.97 10.04 -4.89
C ILE A 456 -10.94 8.86 -4.99
N ASP A 457 -11.32 8.24 -3.88
CA ASP A 457 -12.21 7.08 -3.90
C ASP A 457 -13.61 7.45 -4.40
N LYS A 458 -14.21 8.54 -3.88
CA LYS A 458 -15.52 9.01 -4.33
C LYS A 458 -15.55 9.36 -5.81
N PHE A 459 -14.47 9.94 -6.32
CA PHE A 459 -14.34 10.26 -7.74
C PHE A 459 -14.31 9.00 -8.60
N GLN A 460 -13.62 7.94 -8.17
CA GLN A 460 -13.57 6.67 -8.89
C GLN A 460 -14.94 5.98 -8.94
N HIS A 461 -15.71 6.00 -7.86
CA HIS A 461 -17.07 5.48 -7.87
C HIS A 461 -17.90 6.16 -8.98
N TRP A 462 -17.88 7.50 -9.04
CA TRP A 462 -18.61 8.22 -10.07
C TRP A 462 -18.10 7.90 -11.49
N LEU A 463 -16.77 7.88 -11.70
CA LEU A 463 -16.15 7.61 -12.99
C LEU A 463 -16.65 6.32 -13.64
N TYR A 464 -16.67 5.25 -12.86
CA TYR A 464 -16.98 3.92 -13.37
C TYR A 464 -18.47 3.56 -13.31
N GLU A 465 -19.27 4.31 -12.59
CA GLU A 465 -20.74 4.29 -12.72
C GLU A 465 -21.21 5.08 -13.97
N ASN A 466 -20.40 5.99 -14.47
CA ASN A 466 -20.70 6.82 -15.64
C ASN A 466 -19.63 6.67 -16.75
N PRO A 467 -19.41 5.47 -17.30
CA PRO A 467 -18.26 5.18 -18.17
C PRO A 467 -18.25 5.99 -19.49
N ASN A 468 -19.38 6.56 -19.88
CA ASN A 468 -19.55 7.34 -21.12
C ASN A 468 -19.43 8.87 -20.87
N HIS A 469 -18.95 9.29 -19.70
CA HIS A 469 -18.77 10.70 -19.39
C HIS A 469 -17.76 11.39 -20.33
N THR A 470 -18.01 12.65 -20.65
CA THR A 470 -17.07 13.49 -21.37
C THR A 470 -15.91 13.95 -20.46
N GLU A 471 -14.83 14.44 -21.06
CA GLU A 471 -13.71 15.02 -20.31
C GLU A 471 -14.13 16.24 -19.49
N GLU A 472 -15.11 17.01 -19.97
CA GLU A 472 -15.67 18.17 -19.28
C GLU A 472 -16.47 17.75 -18.06
N GLU A 473 -17.43 16.81 -18.21
CA GLU A 473 -18.21 16.26 -17.11
C GLU A 473 -17.33 15.64 -16.03
N ARG A 474 -16.26 14.95 -16.45
CA ARG A 474 -15.25 14.38 -15.54
C ARG A 474 -14.57 15.47 -14.71
N SER A 475 -14.12 16.53 -15.36
CA SER A 475 -13.43 17.63 -14.68
C SER A 475 -14.37 18.43 -13.77
N ASP A 476 -15.63 18.64 -14.17
CA ASP A 476 -16.64 19.29 -13.34
C ASP A 476 -16.97 18.46 -12.09
N LYS A 477 -17.19 17.16 -12.28
CA LYS A 477 -17.45 16.25 -11.15
C LYS A 477 -16.25 16.13 -10.20
N TRP A 478 -15.04 16.14 -10.74
CA TRP A 478 -13.84 16.20 -9.92
C TRP A 478 -13.82 17.44 -9.04
N VAL A 479 -14.07 18.63 -9.60
CA VAL A 479 -14.09 19.91 -8.85
C VAL A 479 -15.17 19.88 -7.77
N GLU A 480 -16.38 19.38 -8.09
CA GLU A 480 -17.47 19.21 -7.12
C GLU A 480 -17.04 18.38 -5.92
N ILE A 481 -16.51 17.17 -6.17
CA ILE A 481 -16.06 16.23 -5.12
C ILE A 481 -14.86 16.79 -4.36
N PHE A 482 -13.88 17.38 -5.06
CA PHE A 482 -12.69 17.95 -4.42
C PHE A 482 -13.05 19.11 -3.48
N ASN A 483 -14.01 19.94 -3.86
CA ASN A 483 -14.50 21.03 -3.01
C ASN A 483 -15.23 20.49 -1.77
N GLU A 484 -15.93 19.35 -1.87
CA GLU A 484 -16.63 18.73 -0.73
C GLU A 484 -15.68 18.38 0.43
N PHE A 485 -14.44 18.00 0.12
CA PHE A 485 -13.41 17.58 1.09
C PHE A 485 -12.31 18.63 1.28
N THR A 486 -12.38 19.78 0.63
CA THR A 486 -11.43 20.88 0.83
C THR A 486 -11.82 21.68 2.08
N SER A 487 -10.84 21.93 2.96
CA SER A 487 -11.04 22.82 4.12
C SER A 487 -11.42 24.24 3.68
N PRO A 488 -12.45 24.86 4.26
CA PRO A 488 -12.79 26.27 3.99
C PRO A 488 -11.74 27.26 4.49
N VAL A 489 -10.81 26.84 5.34
CA VAL A 489 -9.68 27.64 5.83
C VAL A 489 -8.66 27.87 4.71
N LEU A 490 -8.60 26.95 3.74
CA LEU A 490 -7.66 27.01 2.63
C LEU A 490 -8.24 27.90 1.51
N ASP A 491 -7.64 29.08 1.32
CA ASP A 491 -8.00 29.95 0.21
C ASP A 491 -7.41 29.45 -1.10
N VAL A 492 -8.30 29.02 -1.99
CA VAL A 492 -7.97 28.45 -3.31
C VAL A 492 -8.31 29.38 -4.47
N SER A 493 -8.68 30.64 -4.19
CA SER A 493 -9.05 31.62 -5.20
C SER A 493 -7.91 31.87 -6.22
N GLY A 494 -8.25 31.97 -7.50
CA GLY A 494 -7.30 32.15 -8.60
C GLY A 494 -6.45 30.89 -8.91
N LEU A 495 -6.91 29.71 -8.45
CA LEU A 495 -6.28 28.41 -8.72
C LEU A 495 -7.26 27.43 -9.38
N GLU A 496 -8.38 27.93 -9.91
CA GLU A 496 -9.50 27.11 -10.40
C GLU A 496 -9.05 26.16 -11.51
N GLU A 497 -8.23 26.64 -12.45
CA GLU A 497 -7.74 25.83 -13.57
C GLU A 497 -6.77 24.74 -13.09
N TYR A 498 -5.86 25.05 -12.16
CA TYR A 498 -4.98 24.03 -11.57
C TYR A 498 -5.77 22.97 -10.84
N ARG A 499 -6.79 23.36 -10.10
CA ARG A 499 -7.66 22.45 -9.32
C ARG A 499 -8.50 21.57 -10.23
N ARG A 500 -8.96 22.07 -11.37
CA ARG A 500 -9.78 21.36 -12.35
C ARG A 500 -9.09 20.09 -12.88
N TYR A 501 -7.77 20.12 -13.03
CA TYR A 501 -6.97 19.00 -13.53
C TYR A 501 -6.07 18.37 -12.45
N PHE A 502 -6.27 18.71 -11.19
CA PHE A 502 -5.41 18.24 -10.11
C PHE A 502 -5.45 16.72 -9.88
N TRP A 503 -6.55 16.06 -10.27
CA TRP A 503 -6.67 14.59 -10.23
C TRP A 503 -5.61 13.90 -11.09
N GLN A 504 -5.13 14.53 -12.14
CA GLN A 504 -4.14 13.96 -13.05
C GLN A 504 -2.76 13.72 -12.41
N LYS A 505 -2.48 14.32 -11.25
CA LYS A 505 -1.26 14.04 -10.50
C LYS A 505 -1.29 12.66 -9.82
N GLN A 506 -2.49 12.06 -9.68
CA GLN A 506 -2.67 10.85 -8.88
C GLN A 506 -2.46 9.60 -9.75
N LEU A 507 -1.26 9.02 -9.65
CA LEU A 507 -0.84 7.80 -10.35
C LEU A 507 -1.87 6.67 -10.19
N HIS A 508 -2.42 6.50 -8.99
CA HIS A 508 -3.35 5.41 -8.67
C HIS A 508 -4.60 5.38 -9.55
N LEU A 509 -5.08 6.54 -10.01
CA LEU A 509 -6.21 6.59 -10.95
C LEU A 509 -5.87 5.93 -12.29
N PHE A 510 -4.62 6.06 -12.73
CA PHE A 510 -4.15 5.51 -13.99
C PHE A 510 -3.73 4.04 -13.87
N GLU A 511 -3.05 3.64 -12.80
CA GLU A 511 -2.39 2.34 -12.69
C GLU A 511 -3.15 1.33 -11.82
N VAL A 512 -3.67 1.76 -10.66
CA VAL A 512 -4.28 0.88 -9.65
C VAL A 512 -5.61 1.45 -9.13
N PRO A 513 -6.65 1.50 -9.98
CA PRO A 513 -7.94 2.05 -9.61
C PRO A 513 -8.54 1.33 -8.39
N PHE A 514 -9.23 2.11 -7.55
CA PHE A 514 -9.86 1.69 -6.28
C PHE A 514 -8.92 1.29 -5.15
N TYR A 515 -7.60 1.30 -5.36
CA TYR A 515 -6.65 0.99 -4.29
C TYR A 515 -6.69 2.01 -3.12
N TYR A 516 -6.95 3.28 -3.44
CA TYR A 516 -6.68 4.40 -2.53
C TYR A 516 -7.48 4.38 -1.22
N ILE A 517 -8.68 3.78 -1.20
CA ILE A 517 -9.47 3.63 0.03
C ILE A 517 -8.83 2.66 1.04
N GLU A 518 -7.99 1.74 0.57
CA GLU A 518 -7.30 0.77 1.42
C GLU A 518 -6.41 1.48 2.44
N TYR A 519 -5.76 2.58 2.04
CA TYR A 519 -5.05 3.46 2.98
C TYR A 519 -5.96 4.07 4.05
N GLY A 520 -7.18 4.44 3.68
CA GLY A 520 -8.15 5.00 4.64
C GLY A 520 -8.62 3.98 5.66
N ILE A 521 -8.96 2.78 5.20
CA ILE A 521 -9.35 1.64 6.04
C ILE A 521 -8.20 1.26 6.98
N ALA A 522 -7.01 1.13 6.41
CA ALA A 522 -5.81 0.77 7.15
C ALA A 522 -5.42 1.82 8.20
N GLN A 523 -5.51 3.10 7.85
CA GLN A 523 -5.21 4.19 8.80
C GLN A 523 -6.17 4.17 10.00
N LEU A 524 -7.45 3.88 9.79
CA LEU A 524 -8.40 3.70 10.89
C LEU A 524 -8.04 2.49 11.76
N GLY A 525 -7.64 1.37 11.14
CA GLY A 525 -7.14 0.19 11.84
C GLY A 525 -5.88 0.48 12.66
N ALA A 526 -4.91 1.18 12.06
CA ALA A 526 -3.66 1.59 12.70
C ALA A 526 -3.90 2.51 13.92
N ILE A 527 -4.79 3.50 13.78
CA ILE A 527 -5.18 4.38 14.90
C ILE A 527 -5.86 3.56 16.01
N GLY A 528 -6.71 2.60 15.65
CA GLY A 528 -7.36 1.70 16.62
C GLY A 528 -6.34 0.86 17.41
N LEU A 529 -5.35 0.28 16.72
CA LEU A 529 -4.24 -0.44 17.36
C LEU A 529 -3.38 0.49 18.22
N TRP A 530 -3.07 1.70 17.73
CA TRP A 530 -2.31 2.68 18.49
C TRP A 530 -3.04 3.13 19.75
N LYS A 531 -4.37 3.28 19.69
CA LYS A 531 -5.19 3.55 20.88
C LYS A 531 -5.05 2.43 21.92
N GLN A 532 -5.14 1.17 21.50
CA GLN A 532 -4.90 0.02 22.38
C GLN A 532 -3.46 0.04 22.94
N PHE A 533 -2.48 0.40 22.13
CA PHE A 533 -1.08 0.49 22.52
C PHE A 533 -0.84 1.53 23.63
N LYS A 534 -1.52 2.67 23.57
CA LYS A 534 -1.48 3.68 24.64
C LYS A 534 -2.17 3.22 25.93
N GLU A 535 -3.16 2.35 25.83
CA GLU A 535 -3.86 1.75 26.98
C GLU A 535 -3.07 0.57 27.57
N ASN A 536 -2.55 -0.33 26.72
CA ASN A 536 -1.75 -1.49 27.11
C ASN A 536 -0.84 -1.93 25.96
N LYS A 537 0.43 -1.52 26.01
CA LYS A 537 1.46 -1.78 24.98
C LYS A 537 1.57 -3.26 24.61
N ASP A 538 1.72 -4.12 25.61
CA ASP A 538 1.99 -5.55 25.36
C ASP A 538 0.79 -6.25 24.74
N GLN A 539 -0.42 -5.93 25.18
CA GLN A 539 -1.65 -6.50 24.61
C GLN A 539 -1.84 -6.05 23.15
N ALA A 540 -1.61 -4.77 22.86
CA ALA A 540 -1.73 -4.24 21.49
C ALA A 540 -0.72 -4.88 20.53
N LEU A 541 0.54 -5.03 20.95
CA LEU A 541 1.55 -5.71 20.14
C LEU A 541 1.24 -7.21 19.94
N ASN A 542 0.70 -7.89 20.96
CA ASN A 542 0.27 -9.28 20.82
C ASN A 542 -0.94 -9.40 19.86
N ASN A 543 -1.90 -8.50 19.94
CA ASN A 543 -3.04 -8.44 19.02
C ASN A 543 -2.58 -8.20 17.57
N TYR A 544 -1.67 -7.24 17.37
CA TYR A 544 -1.04 -6.95 16.08
C TYR A 544 -0.36 -8.19 15.50
N ILE A 545 0.51 -8.85 16.27
CA ILE A 545 1.21 -10.07 15.84
C ILE A 545 0.22 -11.20 15.53
N ALA A 546 -0.77 -11.42 16.40
CA ALA A 546 -1.77 -12.47 16.22
C ALA A 546 -2.61 -12.29 14.95
N ALA A 547 -2.94 -11.05 14.59
CA ALA A 547 -3.64 -10.76 13.35
C ALA A 547 -2.76 -11.02 12.12
N LEU A 548 -1.55 -10.49 12.10
CA LEU A 548 -0.64 -10.58 10.96
C LEU A 548 -0.15 -11.99 10.69
N ALA A 549 0.11 -12.79 11.72
CA ALA A 549 0.54 -14.18 11.59
C ALA A 549 -0.49 -15.11 10.91
N GLN A 550 -1.75 -14.65 10.76
CA GLN A 550 -2.78 -15.41 10.04
C GLN A 550 -2.69 -15.23 8.52
N GLY A 551 -1.90 -14.27 8.03
CA GLY A 551 -1.78 -14.00 6.60
C GLY A 551 -3.15 -13.84 5.92
N GLY A 552 -3.34 -14.50 4.78
CA GLY A 552 -4.60 -14.53 4.01
C GLY A 552 -5.57 -15.67 4.39
N THR A 553 -5.34 -16.38 5.51
CA THR A 553 -6.17 -17.55 5.89
C THR A 553 -7.50 -17.18 6.56
N ARG A 554 -7.76 -15.91 6.80
CA ARG A 554 -8.98 -15.40 7.45
C ARG A 554 -9.60 -14.27 6.63
N THR A 555 -10.90 -14.05 6.86
CA THR A 555 -11.59 -12.90 6.29
C THR A 555 -11.06 -11.60 6.90
N LEU A 556 -11.21 -10.49 6.19
CA LEU A 556 -10.76 -9.19 6.68
C LEU A 556 -11.42 -8.80 8.03
N PRO A 557 -12.73 -8.99 8.26
CA PRO A 557 -13.32 -8.79 9.59
C PRO A 557 -12.73 -9.67 10.69
N ASP A 558 -12.36 -10.92 10.38
CA ASP A 558 -11.74 -11.81 11.36
C ASP A 558 -10.31 -11.38 11.71
N LEU A 559 -9.55 -10.90 10.73
CA LEU A 559 -8.21 -10.32 10.95
C LEU A 559 -8.29 -9.07 11.84
N PHE A 560 -9.22 -8.16 11.56
CA PHE A 560 -9.48 -6.99 12.42
C PHE A 560 -9.90 -7.41 13.83
N LYS A 561 -10.77 -8.38 13.96
CA LYS A 561 -11.16 -8.94 15.26
C LYS A 561 -9.99 -9.54 16.03
N SER A 562 -9.08 -10.24 15.34
CA SER A 562 -7.86 -10.78 15.95
C SER A 562 -6.91 -9.67 16.41
N ALA A 563 -6.91 -8.52 15.72
CA ALA A 563 -6.23 -7.30 16.14
C ALA A 563 -6.96 -6.56 17.29
N GLY A 564 -8.06 -7.09 17.81
CA GLY A 564 -8.89 -6.43 18.82
C GLY A 564 -9.68 -5.23 18.28
N LEU A 565 -9.92 -5.18 16.96
CA LEU A 565 -10.58 -4.09 16.26
C LEU A 565 -11.95 -4.50 15.73
N ARG A 566 -12.76 -3.50 15.38
CA ARG A 566 -13.95 -3.67 14.55
C ARG A 566 -13.64 -3.26 13.12
N PHE A 567 -14.11 -4.03 12.17
CA PHE A 567 -14.13 -3.66 10.77
C PHE A 567 -15.38 -2.79 10.51
N ASP A 568 -15.26 -1.47 10.74
CA ASP A 568 -16.38 -0.54 10.75
C ASP A 568 -15.89 0.89 10.43
N PHE A 569 -16.48 1.52 9.42
CA PHE A 569 -16.12 2.87 8.92
C PHE A 569 -17.22 3.89 9.22
N SER A 570 -18.14 3.57 10.10
CA SER A 570 -19.24 4.47 10.48
C SER A 570 -18.72 5.77 11.13
N PRO A 571 -19.47 6.88 10.99
CA PRO A 571 -19.09 8.13 11.63
C PRO A 571 -18.92 8.04 13.15
N ALA A 572 -19.58 7.07 13.81
CA ALA A 572 -19.44 6.86 15.25
C ALA A 572 -18.06 6.30 15.62
N VAL A 573 -17.60 5.26 14.90
CA VAL A 573 -16.27 4.66 15.12
C VAL A 573 -15.16 5.65 14.73
N VAL A 574 -15.26 6.25 13.55
CA VAL A 574 -14.30 7.25 13.07
C VAL A 574 -14.21 8.43 14.04
N GLY A 575 -15.35 8.93 14.53
CA GLY A 575 -15.37 10.02 15.52
C GLY A 575 -14.65 9.66 16.82
N THR A 576 -14.80 8.42 17.31
CA THR A 576 -14.08 7.94 18.50
C THR A 576 -12.58 7.91 18.30
N LEU A 577 -12.12 7.40 17.14
CA LEU A 577 -10.70 7.34 16.79
C LEU A 577 -10.10 8.73 16.61
N MET A 578 -10.81 9.63 15.95
CA MET A 578 -10.36 11.02 15.77
C MET A 578 -10.30 11.80 17.07
N SER A 579 -11.25 11.59 17.98
CA SER A 579 -11.19 12.20 19.32
C SER A 579 -9.95 11.76 20.10
N PHE A 580 -9.55 10.49 19.95
CA PHE A 580 -8.32 9.97 20.54
C PHE A 580 -7.08 10.64 19.92
N VAL A 581 -6.94 10.68 18.58
CA VAL A 581 -5.80 11.32 17.91
C VAL A 581 -5.71 12.81 18.31
N HIS A 582 -6.84 13.52 18.35
CA HIS A 582 -6.90 14.91 18.75
C HIS A 582 -6.42 15.12 20.20
N SER A 583 -6.79 14.22 21.12
CA SER A 583 -6.30 14.28 22.52
C SER A 583 -4.78 14.08 22.62
N GLU A 584 -4.20 13.17 21.84
CA GLU A 584 -2.76 12.95 21.78
C GLU A 584 -2.01 14.18 21.20
N MET A 585 -2.56 14.80 20.13
CA MET A 585 -2.01 16.05 19.58
C MET A 585 -2.02 17.19 20.63
N GLN A 586 -3.11 17.34 21.37
CA GLN A 586 -3.20 18.34 22.44
C GLN A 586 -2.22 18.07 23.58
N ALA A 587 -1.95 16.81 23.90
CA ALA A 587 -0.98 16.43 24.92
C ALA A 587 0.46 16.78 24.50
N LEU A 588 0.79 16.69 23.21
CA LEU A 588 2.09 17.13 22.68
C LEU A 588 2.27 18.65 22.76
N THR A 589 1.22 19.42 22.52
CA THR A 589 1.30 20.90 22.55
C THR A 589 1.39 21.49 23.97
N LYS A 590 0.97 20.74 25.00
CA LYS A 590 1.01 21.19 26.43
C LYS A 590 2.35 20.89 27.11
N LYS A 591 3.16 20.02 26.56
CA LYS A 591 4.53 19.72 26.98
C LYS A 591 5.52 20.64 26.24
#